data_5d730047c0d9d238e19bee25c02954ec
#
_entry.id   5d730047c0d9d238e19bee25c02954ec
#
_cell.length_a   1.000
_cell.length_b   1.000
_cell.length_c   1.000
_cell.angle_alpha   90.00
_cell.angle_beta   90.00
_cell.angle_gamma   90.00
#
_symmetry.space_group_name_H-M   'P 1'
#
loop_
_entity.id
_entity.type
_entity.pdbx_description
1 polymer ?
#
loop_
_entity_poly.entity_id
_entity_poly.type
_entity_poly.pdbx_seq_one_letter_code
_entity_poly.pdbx_strand_id
1 'polypeptide(L)'
;SGINDIAGNSPSELTKWTGIPEAAMPGDLVLNEVMFENADNSVEYVEIYNNSEKVINLKSTTLTTRKTDGSLNSGHQLATKYLIAPHTYVALCPDPDSLMNYHGTNQENILKIAWSALNNQSSTLILCNEEKDTIYDELTYNAKWHHPLIKNTKGVALEKINPAMPTQDASSWHSAASEVKYGTPGLINSQYRDTEPDKSEEKMVWLDPEAFSPDNDGVNDLCFIRYKNETNGNVANVLILSAIGVKIRELASGILLSSEGYLTWDGRTDKGQIANAGIYILYFEVFNPESGFRTIKKLPLVVSFR
;
A
#
# COMPACT_ATOMS: atom_id res chain seq x y z
N SER A 1 16.91 18.03 -25.92
CA SER A 1 16.97 19.48 -25.87
C SER A 1 16.70 19.93 -24.46
N GLY A 2 17.78 20.31 -23.72
CA GLY A 2 17.69 20.66 -22.32
C GLY A 2 16.91 21.95 -22.10
N ILE A 3 15.93 21.91 -21.23
CA ILE A 3 15.34 23.10 -20.61
C ILE A 3 16.21 23.42 -19.41
N ASN A 4 16.81 24.62 -19.42
CA ASN A 4 17.60 25.12 -18.29
C ASN A 4 16.86 26.28 -17.63
N ASP A 5 17.04 26.45 -16.31
CA ASP A 5 16.61 27.67 -15.63
C ASP A 5 17.54 28.87 -16.01
N ILE A 6 17.20 30.08 -15.54
CA ILE A 6 17.96 31.31 -15.80
C ILE A 6 19.40 31.22 -15.24
N ALA A 7 19.67 30.32 -14.30
CA ALA A 7 20.98 30.07 -13.70
C ALA A 7 21.77 28.95 -14.41
N GLY A 8 21.17 28.32 -15.46
CA GLY A 8 21.80 27.27 -16.26
C GLY A 8 21.66 25.86 -15.68
N ASN A 9 20.84 25.65 -14.63
CA ASN A 9 20.62 24.33 -14.07
C ASN A 9 19.64 23.56 -14.95
N SER A 10 19.99 22.34 -15.33
CA SER A 10 19.10 21.41 -15.99
C SER A 10 18.21 20.74 -14.92
N PRO A 11 16.89 20.62 -15.11
CA PRO A 11 16.08 19.80 -14.22
C PRO A 11 16.54 18.35 -14.34
N SER A 12 16.59 17.63 -13.22
CA SER A 12 16.54 16.18 -13.24
C SER A 12 15.33 15.75 -14.05
N GLU A 13 15.45 14.75 -14.88
CA GLU A 13 14.49 14.26 -15.88
C GLU A 13 13.02 14.48 -15.47
N LEU A 14 12.33 15.41 -16.15
CA LEU A 14 10.90 15.64 -15.98
C LEU A 14 10.19 14.77 -17.02
N THR A 15 9.77 13.57 -16.62
CA THR A 15 8.87 12.73 -17.42
C THR A 15 7.44 13.16 -17.15
N LYS A 16 6.83 13.92 -18.07
CA LYS A 16 5.41 14.22 -18.06
C LYS A 16 4.73 13.46 -19.20
N TRP A 17 3.73 12.68 -18.87
CA TRP A 17 2.86 12.09 -19.89
C TRP A 17 2.12 13.19 -20.63
N THR A 18 2.17 13.13 -21.95
CA THR A 18 1.35 13.97 -22.84
C THR A 18 0.58 13.04 -23.77
N GLY A 19 -0.72 13.09 -23.71
CA GLY A 19 -1.61 12.30 -24.56
C GLY A 19 -2.86 13.07 -24.90
N ILE A 20 -3.56 12.68 -25.96
CA ILE A 20 -4.92 13.17 -26.25
C ILE A 20 -5.84 12.36 -25.32
N PRO A 21 -6.58 13.04 -24.41
CA PRO A 21 -7.46 12.31 -23.50
C PRO A 21 -8.63 11.68 -24.28
N GLU A 22 -8.92 10.43 -23.89
CA GLU A 22 -10.05 9.66 -24.39
C GLU A 22 -11.15 9.55 -23.33
N ALA A 23 -12.38 9.28 -23.75
CA ALA A 23 -13.49 9.05 -22.85
C ALA A 23 -13.32 7.70 -22.11
N ALA A 24 -13.58 7.70 -20.81
CA ALA A 24 -13.61 6.48 -20.02
C ALA A 24 -14.83 5.63 -20.38
N MET A 25 -14.64 4.33 -20.39
CA MET A 25 -15.66 3.30 -20.55
C MET A 25 -15.78 2.46 -19.26
N PRO A 26 -16.87 1.70 -19.07
CA PRO A 26 -16.97 0.77 -17.93
C PRO A 26 -15.72 -0.13 -17.82
N GLY A 27 -15.10 -0.16 -16.64
CA GLY A 27 -13.89 -0.93 -16.37
C GLY A 27 -12.56 -0.23 -16.69
N ASP A 28 -12.56 0.94 -17.36
CA ASP A 28 -11.32 1.72 -17.60
C ASP A 28 -10.80 2.38 -16.31
N LEU A 29 -11.72 2.94 -15.51
CA LEU A 29 -11.41 3.49 -14.19
C LEU A 29 -12.01 2.58 -13.13
N VAL A 30 -11.19 2.05 -12.25
CA VAL A 30 -11.63 1.13 -11.20
C VAL A 30 -11.25 1.66 -9.80
N LEU A 31 -12.11 1.37 -8.82
CA LEU A 31 -11.83 1.63 -7.40
C LEU A 31 -10.75 0.66 -6.94
N ASN A 32 -9.68 1.18 -6.33
CA ASN A 32 -8.48 0.41 -6.02
C ASN A 32 -8.14 0.35 -4.53
N GLU A 33 -8.38 1.41 -3.78
CA GLU A 33 -8.15 1.47 -2.33
C GLU A 33 -9.18 2.37 -1.67
N VAL A 34 -9.65 2.01 -0.47
CA VAL A 34 -10.64 2.79 0.28
C VAL A 34 -10.29 2.85 1.76
N MET A 35 -10.05 4.05 2.27
CA MET A 35 -9.92 4.37 3.69
C MET A 35 -11.19 5.05 4.17
N PHE A 36 -12.13 4.31 4.72
CA PHE A 36 -13.45 4.81 5.14
C PHE A 36 -13.56 5.12 6.64
N GLU A 37 -12.53 4.81 7.42
CA GLU A 37 -12.40 5.15 8.84
C GLU A 37 -10.96 5.58 9.11
N ASN A 38 -10.67 6.88 8.94
CA ASN A 38 -9.31 7.41 9.02
C ASN A 38 -8.72 7.34 10.44
N ALA A 39 -7.39 7.22 10.51
CA ALA A 39 -6.64 7.39 11.75
C ALA A 39 -6.71 8.84 12.26
N ASP A 40 -6.37 9.05 13.54
CA ASP A 40 -6.17 10.40 14.08
C ASP A 40 -5.05 11.10 13.28
N ASN A 41 -5.24 12.38 12.99
CA ASN A 41 -4.33 13.20 12.16
C ASN A 41 -4.17 12.72 10.70
N SER A 42 -5.14 11.96 10.18
CA SER A 42 -5.25 11.60 8.77
C SER A 42 -6.66 11.86 8.26
N VAL A 43 -6.93 11.56 7.01
CA VAL A 43 -8.24 11.75 6.37
C VAL A 43 -8.66 10.50 5.64
N GLU A 44 -9.97 10.35 5.41
CA GLU A 44 -10.52 9.34 4.50
C GLU A 44 -10.04 9.60 3.08
N TYR A 45 -9.90 8.54 2.30
CA TYR A 45 -9.61 8.65 0.88
C TYR A 45 -10.18 7.49 0.08
N VAL A 46 -10.34 7.72 -1.21
CA VAL A 46 -10.69 6.72 -2.22
C VAL A 46 -9.66 6.80 -3.33
N GLU A 47 -9.08 5.68 -3.69
CA GLU A 47 -8.14 5.61 -4.79
C GLU A 47 -8.77 5.00 -6.03
N ILE A 48 -8.42 5.58 -7.17
CA ILE A 48 -8.81 5.14 -8.50
C ILE A 48 -7.56 4.65 -9.24
N TYR A 49 -7.70 3.56 -9.96
CA TYR A 49 -6.69 3.06 -10.90
C TYR A 49 -7.21 3.17 -12.33
N ASN A 50 -6.37 3.64 -13.24
CA ASN A 50 -6.65 3.58 -14.67
C ASN A 50 -6.25 2.21 -15.21
N ASN A 51 -7.23 1.34 -15.38
CA ASN A 51 -7.06 -0.05 -15.83
C ASN A 51 -7.08 -0.17 -17.37
N SER A 52 -6.82 0.93 -18.09
CA SER A 52 -6.84 0.98 -19.55
C SER A 52 -5.54 1.52 -20.14
N GLU A 53 -5.38 1.37 -21.45
CA GLU A 53 -4.30 1.97 -22.25
C GLU A 53 -4.54 3.46 -22.58
N LYS A 54 -5.64 4.04 -22.11
CA LYS A 54 -6.06 5.42 -22.44
C LYS A 54 -5.47 6.41 -21.44
N VAL A 55 -5.20 7.62 -21.93
CA VAL A 55 -5.07 8.79 -21.06
C VAL A 55 -6.48 9.32 -20.81
N ILE A 56 -6.93 9.40 -19.58
CA ILE A 56 -8.29 9.79 -19.22
C ILE A 56 -8.26 11.12 -18.48
N ASN A 57 -9.14 12.06 -18.89
CA ASN A 57 -9.35 13.31 -18.17
C ASN A 57 -10.39 13.12 -17.06
N LEU A 58 -9.97 13.24 -15.81
CA LEU A 58 -10.85 13.04 -14.66
C LEU A 58 -11.92 14.13 -14.50
N LYS A 59 -11.86 15.23 -15.25
CA LYS A 59 -12.85 16.33 -15.15
C LYS A 59 -14.28 15.87 -15.37
N SER A 60 -14.50 14.88 -16.24
CA SER A 60 -15.83 14.32 -16.55
C SER A 60 -16.21 13.12 -15.69
N THR A 61 -15.50 12.92 -14.58
CA THR A 61 -15.71 11.80 -13.67
C THR A 61 -16.39 12.29 -12.39
N THR A 62 -17.33 11.53 -11.88
CA THR A 62 -18.06 11.79 -10.63
C THR A 62 -17.87 10.61 -9.69
N LEU A 63 -17.46 10.89 -8.45
CA LEU A 63 -17.52 9.94 -7.35
C LEU A 63 -18.81 10.19 -6.55
N THR A 64 -19.64 9.17 -6.39
CA THR A 64 -20.91 9.25 -5.67
C THR A 64 -21.18 8.00 -4.87
N THR A 65 -22.32 7.96 -4.18
CA THR A 65 -22.79 6.80 -3.44
C THR A 65 -24.20 6.41 -3.88
N ARG A 66 -24.55 5.13 -3.69
CA ARG A 66 -25.91 4.64 -3.96
C ARG A 66 -26.77 4.73 -2.71
N LYS A 67 -27.99 5.23 -2.86
CA LYS A 67 -28.99 5.23 -1.80
C LYS A 67 -29.65 3.86 -1.63
N THR A 68 -30.36 3.67 -0.54
CA THR A 68 -31.10 2.44 -0.24
C THR A 68 -32.23 2.13 -1.24
N ASP A 69 -32.75 3.14 -1.92
CA ASP A 69 -33.75 3.00 -2.99
C ASP A 69 -33.13 2.68 -4.36
N GLY A 70 -31.81 2.52 -4.43
CA GLY A 70 -31.05 2.23 -5.64
C GLY A 70 -30.65 3.47 -6.46
N SER A 71 -31.20 4.66 -6.17
CA SER A 71 -30.81 5.90 -6.85
C SER A 71 -29.44 6.41 -6.41
N LEU A 72 -28.80 7.26 -7.23
CA LEU A 72 -27.52 7.86 -6.90
C LEU A 72 -27.70 9.16 -6.11
N ASN A 73 -26.78 9.43 -5.20
CA ASN A 73 -26.65 10.73 -4.56
C ASN A 73 -26.17 11.79 -5.57
N SER A 74 -26.15 13.07 -5.16
CA SER A 74 -25.63 14.16 -6.01
C SER A 74 -24.19 13.91 -6.45
N GLY A 75 -23.38 13.36 -5.57
CA GLY A 75 -21.99 13.05 -5.84
C GLY A 75 -21.06 14.27 -5.89
N HIS A 76 -19.78 13.99 -6.11
CA HIS A 76 -18.73 14.98 -6.21
C HIS A 76 -18.03 14.81 -7.56
N GLN A 77 -18.20 15.79 -8.43
CA GLN A 77 -17.48 15.82 -9.69
C GLN A 77 -15.99 16.08 -9.40
N LEU A 78 -15.11 15.32 -10.04
CA LEU A 78 -13.68 15.54 -9.99
C LEU A 78 -13.34 16.77 -10.85
N ALA A 79 -13.60 17.98 -10.32
CA ALA A 79 -13.41 19.25 -11.01
C ALA A 79 -11.94 19.60 -11.25
N THR A 80 -11.15 18.63 -11.65
CA THR A 80 -9.73 18.73 -11.92
C THR A 80 -9.42 18.54 -13.39
N LYS A 81 -8.43 19.25 -13.91
CA LYS A 81 -7.87 18.99 -15.25
C LYS A 81 -6.82 17.86 -15.22
N TYR A 82 -6.81 17.05 -14.17
CA TYR A 82 -5.82 15.98 -14.03
C TYR A 82 -6.06 14.90 -15.10
N LEU A 83 -4.97 14.55 -15.78
CA LEU A 83 -4.95 13.45 -16.73
C LEU A 83 -4.34 12.24 -16.03
N ILE A 84 -5.14 11.21 -15.85
CA ILE A 84 -4.63 9.94 -15.34
C ILE A 84 -4.06 9.12 -16.50
N ALA A 85 -2.76 8.80 -16.40
CA ALA A 85 -2.08 8.01 -17.41
C ALA A 85 -2.50 6.53 -17.36
N PRO A 86 -2.27 5.73 -18.42
CA PRO A 86 -2.45 4.28 -18.35
C PRO A 86 -1.75 3.66 -17.16
N HIS A 87 -2.42 2.73 -16.51
CA HIS A 87 -1.87 1.92 -15.39
C HIS A 87 -1.29 2.72 -14.23
N THR A 88 -1.88 3.90 -13.94
CA THR A 88 -1.49 4.73 -12.79
C THR A 88 -2.62 4.91 -11.80
N TYR A 89 -2.28 5.37 -10.61
CA TYR A 89 -3.17 5.58 -9.47
C TYR A 89 -3.45 7.04 -9.24
N VAL A 90 -4.61 7.35 -8.68
CA VAL A 90 -4.97 8.68 -8.17
C VAL A 90 -5.76 8.53 -6.89
N ALA A 91 -5.22 9.04 -5.78
CA ALA A 91 -5.94 9.10 -4.52
C ALA A 91 -6.73 10.41 -4.41
N LEU A 92 -7.96 10.31 -3.95
CA LEU A 92 -8.90 11.40 -3.77
C LEU A 92 -9.19 11.58 -2.29
N CYS A 93 -9.00 12.77 -1.72
CA CYS A 93 -9.25 13.05 -0.31
C CYS A 93 -9.61 14.52 -0.07
N PRO A 94 -10.21 14.85 1.09
CA PRO A 94 -10.53 16.24 1.42
C PRO A 94 -9.31 17.10 1.78
N ASP A 95 -8.22 16.49 2.27
CA ASP A 95 -7.01 17.18 2.69
C ASP A 95 -5.74 16.38 2.30
N PRO A 96 -5.18 16.65 1.11
CA PRO A 96 -3.96 15.99 0.64
C PRO A 96 -2.76 16.15 1.57
N ASP A 97 -2.58 17.32 2.17
CA ASP A 97 -1.42 17.59 3.03
C ASP A 97 -1.45 16.71 4.28
N SER A 98 -2.61 16.57 4.93
CA SER A 98 -2.78 15.65 6.06
C SER A 98 -2.53 14.20 5.67
N LEU A 99 -3.03 13.76 4.51
CA LEU A 99 -2.82 12.40 4.01
C LEU A 99 -1.35 12.12 3.71
N MET A 100 -0.68 13.03 3.00
CA MET A 100 0.75 12.91 2.66
C MET A 100 1.63 12.92 3.91
N ASN A 101 1.37 13.80 4.86
CA ASN A 101 2.13 13.87 6.12
C ASN A 101 1.98 12.59 6.94
N TYR A 102 0.76 12.03 7.02
CA TYR A 102 0.52 10.79 7.76
C TYR A 102 1.27 9.61 7.17
N HIS A 103 1.19 9.39 5.86
CA HIS A 103 1.86 8.27 5.19
C HIS A 103 3.34 8.52 4.92
N GLY A 104 3.82 9.76 5.05
CA GLY A 104 5.22 10.12 4.77
C GLY A 104 5.55 10.07 3.27
N THR A 105 4.58 10.41 2.44
CA THR A 105 4.70 10.46 0.98
C THR A 105 4.58 11.90 0.47
N ASN A 106 4.99 12.15 -0.76
CA ASN A 106 4.80 13.41 -1.46
C ASN A 106 4.45 13.11 -2.93
N GLN A 107 3.20 12.67 -3.14
CA GLN A 107 2.72 12.22 -4.44
C GLN A 107 1.87 13.29 -5.13
N GLU A 108 2.21 13.65 -6.36
CA GLU A 108 1.44 14.62 -7.16
C GLU A 108 0.05 14.10 -7.59
N ASN A 109 -0.17 12.80 -7.49
CA ASN A 109 -1.43 12.12 -7.81
C ASN A 109 -2.36 11.97 -6.61
N ILE A 110 -2.15 12.71 -5.52
CA ILE A 110 -3.10 12.84 -4.42
C ILE A 110 -3.88 14.14 -4.62
N LEU A 111 -5.15 14.02 -4.96
CA LEU A 111 -5.98 15.15 -5.39
C LEU A 111 -7.02 15.53 -4.35
N LYS A 112 -7.22 16.84 -4.20
CA LYS A 112 -8.25 17.37 -3.31
C LYS A 112 -9.64 17.21 -3.92
N ILE A 113 -10.52 16.57 -3.15
CA ILE A 113 -11.96 16.52 -3.43
C ILE A 113 -12.71 16.65 -2.11
N ALA A 114 -13.75 17.50 -2.07
CA ALA A 114 -14.61 17.59 -0.90
C ALA A 114 -15.72 16.55 -1.00
N TRP A 115 -15.91 15.75 0.03
CA TRP A 115 -17.09 14.88 0.19
C TRP A 115 -17.56 14.85 1.63
N SER A 116 -18.78 14.33 1.83
CA SER A 116 -19.25 13.95 3.16
C SER A 116 -18.49 12.70 3.63
N ALA A 117 -18.32 12.55 4.94
CA ALA A 117 -17.67 11.38 5.51
C ALA A 117 -18.25 10.07 4.98
N LEU A 118 -17.40 9.10 4.72
CA LEU A 118 -17.78 7.75 4.33
C LEU A 118 -18.39 7.01 5.53
N ASN A 119 -19.20 6.00 5.26
CA ASN A 119 -19.79 5.21 6.33
C ASN A 119 -18.78 4.18 6.84
N ASN A 120 -18.45 4.19 8.14
CA ASN A 120 -17.44 3.30 8.74
C ASN A 120 -17.83 1.82 8.73
N GLN A 121 -19.07 1.46 8.40
CA GLN A 121 -19.50 0.05 8.37
C GLN A 121 -19.63 -0.49 6.96
N SER A 122 -20.37 0.21 6.10
CA SER A 122 -20.62 -0.20 4.72
C SER A 122 -21.22 0.95 3.94
N SER A 123 -20.82 1.12 2.69
CA SER A 123 -21.47 2.01 1.72
C SER A 123 -21.18 1.52 0.31
N THR A 124 -21.97 1.97 -0.65
CA THR A 124 -21.75 1.70 -2.06
C THR A 124 -21.17 2.94 -2.72
N LEU A 125 -19.89 2.88 -3.09
CA LEU A 125 -19.19 3.89 -3.88
C LEU A 125 -19.42 3.63 -5.37
N ILE A 126 -19.60 4.68 -6.14
CA ILE A 126 -19.79 4.61 -7.58
C ILE A 126 -18.91 5.63 -8.27
N LEU A 127 -18.17 5.16 -9.23
CA LEU A 127 -17.39 5.97 -10.15
C LEU A 127 -18.13 6.00 -11.49
N CYS A 128 -18.53 7.19 -11.97
CA CYS A 128 -19.35 7.34 -13.17
C CYS A 128 -19.00 8.62 -13.94
N ASN A 129 -19.59 8.78 -15.11
CA ASN A 129 -19.52 10.04 -15.85
C ASN A 129 -20.29 11.18 -15.13
N GLU A 130 -20.17 12.39 -15.64
CA GLU A 130 -20.82 13.59 -15.08
C GLU A 130 -22.34 13.46 -15.10
N GLU A 131 -22.91 12.91 -16.15
CA GLU A 131 -24.36 12.69 -16.34
C GLU A 131 -24.89 11.55 -15.46
N LYS A 132 -24.03 10.69 -14.91
CA LYS A 132 -24.35 9.52 -14.08
C LYS A 132 -25.18 8.45 -14.81
N ASP A 133 -25.09 8.41 -16.11
CA ASP A 133 -25.70 7.39 -16.95
C ASP A 133 -24.74 6.26 -17.34
N THR A 134 -23.43 6.50 -17.21
CA THR A 134 -22.38 5.53 -17.48
C THR A 134 -21.56 5.26 -16.21
N ILE A 135 -21.73 4.09 -15.61
CA ILE A 135 -20.97 3.66 -14.43
C ILE A 135 -19.66 3.02 -14.93
N TYR A 136 -18.54 3.55 -14.46
CA TYR A 136 -17.21 2.98 -14.73
C TYR A 136 -16.88 1.82 -13.81
N ASP A 137 -17.15 2.01 -12.50
CA ASP A 137 -16.98 0.97 -11.48
C ASP A 137 -17.87 1.22 -10.26
N GLU A 138 -18.17 0.17 -9.52
CA GLU A 138 -19.01 0.21 -8.32
C GLU A 138 -18.45 -0.72 -7.25
N LEU A 139 -18.39 -0.25 -6.00
CA LEU A 139 -17.92 -1.00 -4.84
C LEU A 139 -18.88 -0.87 -3.68
N THR A 140 -19.42 -1.97 -3.20
CA THR A 140 -20.10 -2.02 -1.90
C THR A 140 -19.12 -2.59 -0.87
N TYR A 141 -18.30 -1.70 -0.26
CA TYR A 141 -17.37 -2.13 0.78
C TYR A 141 -18.08 -2.47 2.09
N ASN A 142 -17.43 -3.29 2.91
CA ASN A 142 -17.90 -3.66 4.23
C ASN A 142 -16.71 -3.75 5.21
N ALA A 143 -16.84 -3.16 6.40
CA ALA A 143 -15.80 -3.21 7.43
C ALA A 143 -15.43 -4.64 7.87
N LYS A 144 -16.32 -5.62 7.66
CA LYS A 144 -16.04 -7.04 7.93
C LYS A 144 -15.03 -7.67 6.95
N TRP A 145 -14.65 -6.98 5.89
CA TRP A 145 -13.63 -7.42 4.94
C TRP A 145 -12.20 -7.22 5.47
N HIS A 146 -12.07 -6.45 6.56
CA HIS A 146 -10.77 -6.33 7.22
C HIS A 146 -10.28 -7.66 7.79
N HIS A 147 -8.97 -7.83 7.76
CA HIS A 147 -8.31 -9.03 8.25
C HIS A 147 -8.67 -9.30 9.73
N PRO A 148 -9.09 -10.52 10.11
CA PRO A 148 -9.67 -10.81 11.42
C PRO A 148 -8.72 -10.60 12.62
N LEU A 149 -7.42 -10.60 12.42
CA LEU A 149 -6.43 -10.29 13.46
C LEU A 149 -6.26 -8.79 13.74
N ILE A 150 -6.78 -7.91 12.88
CA ILE A 150 -6.76 -6.47 13.10
C ILE A 150 -7.93 -6.12 14.02
N LYS A 151 -7.64 -5.95 15.31
CA LYS A 151 -8.66 -5.66 16.33
C LYS A 151 -9.24 -4.25 16.23
N ASN A 152 -8.45 -3.29 15.76
CA ASN A 152 -8.86 -1.91 15.54
C ASN A 152 -8.63 -1.56 14.07
N THR A 153 -9.70 -1.39 13.32
CA THR A 153 -9.67 -1.10 11.88
C THR A 153 -9.57 0.38 11.55
N LYS A 154 -9.59 1.24 12.58
CA LYS A 154 -9.40 2.69 12.41
C LYS A 154 -8.02 2.97 11.81
N GLY A 155 -8.01 3.64 10.68
CA GLY A 155 -6.78 3.94 9.93
C GLY A 155 -6.25 2.78 9.08
N VAL A 156 -7.08 1.77 8.79
CA VAL A 156 -6.73 0.64 7.92
C VAL A 156 -7.54 0.73 6.64
N ALA A 157 -6.87 0.85 5.49
CA ALA A 157 -7.51 0.82 4.19
C ALA A 157 -7.85 -0.61 3.75
N LEU A 158 -8.89 -0.73 2.91
CA LEU A 158 -9.10 -1.90 2.07
C LEU A 158 -8.42 -1.66 0.72
N GLU A 159 -7.50 -2.52 0.36
CA GLU A 159 -6.77 -2.52 -0.89
C GLU A 159 -7.28 -3.61 -1.83
N LYS A 160 -7.44 -3.30 -3.10
CA LYS A 160 -7.72 -4.29 -4.14
C LYS A 160 -6.45 -5.08 -4.45
N ILE A 161 -6.52 -6.40 -4.42
CA ILE A 161 -5.36 -7.29 -4.61
C ILE A 161 -4.80 -7.17 -6.04
N ASN A 162 -5.69 -7.02 -7.01
CA ASN A 162 -5.33 -6.74 -8.41
C ASN A 162 -6.44 -5.92 -9.07
N PRO A 163 -6.13 -4.82 -9.76
CA PRO A 163 -7.13 -3.98 -10.42
C PRO A 163 -8.03 -4.72 -11.42
N ALA A 164 -7.53 -5.82 -12.03
CA ALA A 164 -8.29 -6.63 -12.98
C ALA A 164 -9.33 -7.57 -12.32
N MET A 165 -9.27 -7.77 -10.99
CA MET A 165 -10.24 -8.59 -10.27
C MET A 165 -11.60 -7.88 -10.16
N PRO A 166 -12.72 -8.65 -10.02
CA PRO A 166 -14.05 -8.05 -9.85
C PRO A 166 -14.14 -7.17 -8.60
N THR A 167 -14.56 -5.91 -8.77
CA THR A 167 -14.62 -4.92 -7.69
C THR A 167 -15.64 -5.28 -6.60
N GLN A 168 -16.74 -5.93 -6.95
CA GLN A 168 -17.81 -6.32 -6.01
C GLN A 168 -17.51 -7.60 -5.22
N ASP A 169 -16.46 -8.32 -5.56
CA ASP A 169 -16.09 -9.55 -4.85
C ASP A 169 -15.22 -9.23 -3.62
N ALA A 170 -15.68 -9.61 -2.43
CA ALA A 170 -14.92 -9.44 -1.18
C ALA A 170 -13.53 -10.08 -1.24
N SER A 171 -13.37 -11.19 -1.97
CA SER A 171 -12.08 -11.87 -2.14
C SER A 171 -11.07 -11.08 -2.97
N SER A 172 -11.52 -10.04 -3.69
CA SER A 172 -10.64 -9.12 -4.42
C SER A 172 -9.98 -8.07 -3.51
N TRP A 173 -10.39 -7.99 -2.23
CA TRP A 173 -9.97 -6.94 -1.31
C TRP A 173 -9.26 -7.52 -0.09
N HIS A 174 -8.31 -6.78 0.44
CA HIS A 174 -7.60 -7.12 1.66
C HIS A 174 -7.23 -5.86 2.46
N SER A 175 -7.05 -6.00 3.77
CA SER A 175 -6.50 -4.91 4.58
C SER A 175 -5.08 -4.57 4.13
N ALA A 176 -4.77 -3.28 4.01
CA ALA A 176 -3.42 -2.80 3.77
C ALA A 176 -2.44 -3.30 4.84
N ALA A 177 -1.19 -3.51 4.46
CA ALA A 177 -0.17 -4.03 5.37
C ALA A 177 0.27 -2.99 6.42
N SER A 178 0.73 -3.48 7.56
CA SER A 178 1.17 -2.64 8.67
C SER A 178 2.43 -1.83 8.37
N GLU A 179 3.33 -2.36 7.55
CA GLU A 179 4.60 -1.73 7.18
C GLU A 179 4.41 -0.43 6.39
N VAL A 180 3.30 -0.30 5.68
CA VAL A 180 2.93 0.91 4.93
C VAL A 180 1.94 1.79 5.70
N LYS A 181 1.90 1.67 7.02
CA LYS A 181 0.95 2.38 7.89
C LYS A 181 -0.51 2.16 7.47
N TYR A 182 -0.81 0.94 7.03
CA TYR A 182 -2.13 0.50 6.64
C TYR A 182 -2.78 1.30 5.50
N GLY A 183 -1.99 1.78 4.54
CA GLY A 183 -2.49 2.45 3.34
C GLY A 183 -1.38 2.89 2.39
N THR A 184 -1.67 2.93 1.09
CA THR A 184 -0.71 3.21 0.02
C THR A 184 -1.20 4.30 -0.95
N PRO A 185 -1.71 5.45 -0.48
CA PRO A 185 -2.34 6.45 -1.33
C PRO A 185 -1.38 6.98 -2.41
N GLY A 186 -1.79 6.86 -3.67
CA GLY A 186 -1.02 7.25 -4.85
C GLY A 186 0.07 6.27 -5.28
N LEU A 187 0.14 5.11 -4.65
CA LEU A 187 1.16 4.09 -4.89
C LEU A 187 0.53 2.73 -5.23
N ILE A 188 1.37 1.77 -5.62
CA ILE A 188 0.92 0.38 -5.76
C ILE A 188 0.49 -0.18 -4.40
N ASN A 189 -0.63 -0.90 -4.38
CA ASN A 189 -1.18 -1.51 -3.16
C ASN A 189 -0.18 -2.48 -2.52
N SER A 190 -0.08 -2.47 -1.19
CA SER A 190 0.78 -3.38 -0.43
C SER A 190 0.38 -4.85 -0.60
N GLN A 191 -0.90 -5.10 -0.91
CA GLN A 191 -1.47 -6.42 -1.16
C GLN A 191 -1.51 -6.79 -2.64
N TYR A 192 -0.95 -5.93 -3.53
CA TYR A 192 -0.96 -6.19 -4.98
C TYR A 192 -0.29 -7.52 -5.32
N ARG A 193 -0.88 -8.27 -6.25
CA ARG A 193 -0.34 -9.50 -6.84
C ARG A 193 -0.67 -9.57 -8.31
N ASP A 194 0.28 -10.02 -9.09
CA ASP A 194 0.01 -10.45 -10.46
C ASP A 194 -0.88 -11.69 -10.44
N THR A 195 -1.76 -11.79 -11.43
CA THR A 195 -2.64 -12.95 -11.60
C THR A 195 -1.89 -14.17 -12.16
N GLU A 196 -0.72 -13.95 -12.78
CA GLU A 196 0.16 -15.02 -13.25
C GLU A 196 1.15 -15.41 -12.15
N PRO A 197 1.17 -16.67 -11.70
CA PRO A 197 2.14 -17.13 -10.72
C PRO A 197 3.56 -17.04 -11.31
N ASP A 198 4.40 -16.23 -10.71
CA ASP A 198 5.83 -16.20 -11.02
C ASP A 198 6.44 -17.57 -10.68
N LYS A 199 6.96 -18.27 -11.70
CA LYS A 199 7.53 -19.62 -11.57
C LYS A 199 8.99 -19.61 -11.09
N SER A 200 9.52 -18.48 -10.66
CA SER A 200 10.88 -18.42 -10.11
C SER A 200 10.92 -19.07 -8.71
N GLU A 201 11.98 -19.84 -8.43
CA GLU A 201 12.28 -20.32 -7.07
C GLU A 201 12.72 -19.13 -6.19
N GLU A 202 11.82 -18.19 -5.91
CA GLU A 202 12.14 -17.05 -5.08
C GLU A 202 12.11 -17.43 -3.59
N LYS A 203 13.13 -16.96 -2.90
CA LYS A 203 13.24 -17.18 -1.45
C LYS A 203 12.10 -16.39 -0.76
N MET A 204 11.34 -17.05 0.09
CA MET A 204 10.28 -16.43 0.90
C MET A 204 10.85 -15.33 1.82
N VAL A 205 12.07 -15.51 2.36
CA VAL A 205 12.77 -14.54 3.21
C VAL A 205 14.28 -14.64 3.00
N TRP A 206 14.95 -13.50 2.96
CA TRP A 206 16.41 -13.41 2.85
C TRP A 206 16.93 -12.16 3.56
N LEU A 207 18.26 -12.14 3.82
CA LEU A 207 18.96 -11.04 4.48
C LEU A 207 19.79 -10.26 3.46
N ASP A 208 19.84 -8.95 3.60
CA ASP A 208 20.58 -8.04 2.72
C ASP A 208 21.13 -6.85 3.55
N PRO A 209 22.45 -6.85 3.87
CA PRO A 209 23.41 -7.95 3.78
C PRO A 209 23.24 -9.01 4.91
N GLU A 210 23.81 -10.22 4.72
CA GLU A 210 23.87 -11.26 5.76
C GLU A 210 24.85 -10.93 6.90
N ALA A 211 25.80 -10.03 6.65
CA ALA A 211 26.75 -9.51 7.64
C ALA A 211 26.77 -7.97 7.58
N PHE A 212 26.61 -7.32 8.72
CA PHE A 212 26.54 -5.86 8.79
C PHE A 212 27.31 -5.32 10.01
N SER A 213 27.62 -4.02 9.99
CA SER A 213 28.37 -3.31 11.03
C SER A 213 27.57 -2.10 11.53
N PRO A 214 26.86 -2.22 12.66
CA PRO A 214 26.01 -1.13 13.17
C PRO A 214 26.86 -0.10 13.96
N ASP A 215 27.89 0.47 13.33
CA ASP A 215 28.82 1.44 13.92
C ASP A 215 28.55 2.89 13.47
N ASN A 216 27.52 3.07 12.61
CA ASN A 216 27.03 4.35 12.13
C ASN A 216 28.07 5.10 11.27
N ASP A 217 28.87 4.37 10.50
CA ASP A 217 29.83 4.93 9.55
C ASP A 217 29.21 5.19 8.16
N GLY A 218 27.94 4.80 7.97
CA GLY A 218 27.17 4.94 6.72
C GLY A 218 27.34 3.75 5.77
N VAL A 219 28.03 2.68 6.18
CA VAL A 219 28.28 1.50 5.35
C VAL A 219 27.79 0.24 6.04
N ASN A 220 26.71 -0.35 5.54
CA ASN A 220 26.11 -1.56 6.11
C ASN A 220 25.73 -1.44 7.60
N ASP A 221 25.21 -0.28 8.00
CA ASP A 221 24.75 -0.04 9.37
C ASP A 221 23.44 -0.79 9.69
N LEU A 222 22.70 -1.22 8.65
CA LEU A 222 21.43 -1.91 8.78
C LEU A 222 21.43 -3.24 8.05
N CYS A 223 20.75 -4.22 8.62
CA CYS A 223 20.39 -5.46 7.95
C CYS A 223 18.93 -5.37 7.51
N PHE A 224 18.66 -5.50 6.21
CA PHE A 224 17.33 -5.60 5.66
C PHE A 224 16.90 -7.06 5.64
N ILE A 225 15.77 -7.35 6.25
CA ILE A 225 15.12 -8.67 6.27
C ILE A 225 14.02 -8.59 5.22
N ARG A 226 14.34 -8.99 3.99
CA ARG A 226 13.43 -8.93 2.85
C ARG A 226 12.55 -10.17 2.80
N TYR A 227 11.32 -10.00 2.37
CA TYR A 227 10.39 -11.12 2.20
C TYR A 227 9.50 -10.95 0.97
N LYS A 228 9.02 -12.08 0.45
CA LYS A 228 7.97 -12.16 -0.57
C LYS A 228 6.99 -13.25 -0.18
N ASN A 229 5.72 -12.95 -0.26
CA ASN A 229 4.63 -13.85 0.10
C ASN A 229 3.87 -14.31 -1.14
N GLU A 230 3.49 -15.57 -1.21
CA GLU A 230 2.66 -16.12 -2.30
C GLU A 230 1.16 -15.93 -2.09
N THR A 231 0.74 -15.65 -0.86
CA THR A 231 -0.68 -15.49 -0.51
C THR A 231 -0.88 -14.27 0.38
N ASN A 232 -2.03 -13.63 0.28
CA ASN A 232 -2.43 -12.52 1.13
C ASN A 232 -2.89 -13.01 2.50
N GLY A 233 -2.99 -12.10 3.48
CA GLY A 233 -3.40 -12.44 4.84
C GLY A 233 -2.33 -13.11 5.68
N ASN A 234 -1.08 -13.14 5.22
CA ASN A 234 0.03 -13.65 6.00
C ASN A 234 0.41 -12.67 7.10
N VAL A 235 0.59 -13.21 8.30
CA VAL A 235 0.98 -12.48 9.51
C VAL A 235 2.33 -13.00 9.98
N ALA A 236 3.21 -12.12 10.46
CA ALA A 236 4.54 -12.50 10.90
C ALA A 236 4.82 -12.16 12.36
N ASN A 237 5.63 -13.02 12.98
CA ASN A 237 6.42 -12.74 14.17
C ASN A 237 7.90 -12.81 13.78
N VAL A 238 8.67 -11.75 14.10
CA VAL A 238 10.07 -11.65 13.70
C VAL A 238 10.93 -11.32 14.88
N LEU A 239 11.86 -12.23 15.19
CA LEU A 239 12.77 -12.11 16.32
C LEU A 239 14.22 -12.22 15.85
N ILE A 240 15.10 -11.50 16.53
CA ILE A 240 16.54 -11.74 16.48
C ILE A 240 16.91 -12.50 17.76
N LEU A 241 17.52 -13.65 17.58
CA LEU A 241 17.98 -14.51 18.67
C LEU A 241 19.51 -14.57 18.67
N SER A 242 20.11 -14.79 19.83
CA SER A 242 21.52 -15.16 19.92
C SER A 242 21.75 -16.57 19.34
N ALA A 243 22.99 -16.95 19.11
CA ALA A 243 23.35 -18.29 18.63
C ALA A 243 22.85 -19.43 19.54
N ILE A 244 22.59 -19.15 20.82
CA ILE A 244 22.04 -20.11 21.79
C ILE A 244 20.52 -19.99 21.98
N GLY A 245 19.84 -19.19 21.12
CA GLY A 245 18.38 -19.08 21.10
C GLY A 245 17.77 -18.07 22.10
N VAL A 246 18.56 -17.24 22.76
CA VAL A 246 18.05 -16.18 23.65
C VAL A 246 17.55 -15.00 22.80
N LYS A 247 16.33 -14.48 23.11
CA LYS A 247 15.79 -13.31 22.43
C LYS A 247 16.65 -12.07 22.68
N ILE A 248 17.07 -11.44 21.60
CA ILE A 248 17.86 -10.20 21.59
C ILE A 248 16.98 -9.00 21.23
N ARG A 249 16.15 -9.17 20.18
CA ARG A 249 15.26 -8.13 19.68
C ARG A 249 13.97 -8.75 19.13
N GLU A 250 12.85 -8.12 19.42
CA GLU A 250 11.58 -8.36 18.73
C GLU A 250 11.40 -7.26 17.70
N LEU A 251 11.45 -7.63 16.41
CA LEU A 251 11.28 -6.68 15.31
C LEU A 251 9.82 -6.53 14.94
N ALA A 252 9.05 -7.62 15.06
CA ALA A 252 7.63 -7.62 14.75
C ALA A 252 6.88 -8.70 15.54
N SER A 253 5.64 -8.42 15.93
CA SER A 253 4.76 -9.33 16.62
C SER A 253 3.34 -9.21 16.07
N GLY A 254 2.89 -10.23 15.31
CA GLY A 254 1.56 -10.28 14.73
C GLY A 254 1.30 -9.22 13.67
N ILE A 255 2.29 -8.83 12.88
CA ILE A 255 2.12 -7.84 11.80
C ILE A 255 1.55 -8.49 10.55
N LEU A 256 0.60 -7.83 9.90
CA LEU A 256 0.11 -8.23 8.59
C LEU A 256 1.14 -7.83 7.54
N LEU A 257 1.63 -8.81 6.79
CA LEU A 257 2.63 -8.62 5.76
C LEU A 257 2.01 -8.15 4.43
N SER A 258 2.74 -7.32 3.69
CA SER A 258 2.49 -7.03 2.28
C SER A 258 2.83 -8.24 1.40
N SER A 259 2.51 -8.17 0.10
CA SER A 259 2.92 -9.19 -0.88
C SER A 259 4.44 -9.33 -0.95
N GLU A 260 5.16 -8.21 -0.87
CA GLU A 260 6.61 -8.14 -0.72
C GLU A 260 6.98 -6.93 0.16
N GLY A 261 8.11 -7.02 0.85
CA GLY A 261 8.53 -5.95 1.73
C GLY A 261 9.84 -6.25 2.45
N TYR A 262 10.13 -5.43 3.44
CA TYR A 262 11.29 -5.63 4.29
C TYR A 262 11.06 -5.10 5.70
N LEU A 263 11.77 -5.67 6.66
CA LEU A 263 11.99 -5.14 8.00
C LEU A 263 13.47 -4.80 8.13
N THR A 264 13.83 -3.93 9.07
CA THR A 264 15.22 -3.56 9.31
C THR A 264 15.64 -3.91 10.73
N TRP A 265 16.88 -4.34 10.89
CA TRP A 265 17.53 -4.42 12.19
C TRP A 265 18.78 -3.54 12.21
N ASP A 266 18.83 -2.64 13.18
CA ASP A 266 19.89 -1.67 13.43
C ASP A 266 20.97 -2.18 14.39
N GLY A 267 21.03 -3.49 14.63
CA GLY A 267 21.96 -4.10 15.57
C GLY A 267 21.64 -3.85 17.05
N ARG A 268 20.48 -3.25 17.39
CA ARG A 268 20.12 -2.97 18.79
C ARG A 268 19.24 -4.06 19.38
N THR A 269 19.45 -4.27 20.69
CA THR A 269 18.61 -5.15 21.52
C THR A 269 17.27 -4.46 21.86
N ASP A 270 16.32 -5.19 22.49
CA ASP A 270 15.09 -4.61 23.03
C ASP A 270 15.34 -3.50 24.07
N LYS A 271 16.52 -3.47 24.68
CA LYS A 271 16.96 -2.43 25.64
C LYS A 271 17.66 -1.25 24.98
N GLY A 272 17.75 -1.21 23.65
CA GLY A 272 18.42 -0.15 22.89
C GLY A 272 19.95 -0.20 22.87
N GLN A 273 20.56 -1.23 23.49
CA GLN A 273 22.00 -1.42 23.49
C GLN A 273 22.44 -2.06 22.16
N ILE A 274 23.61 -1.68 21.64
CA ILE A 274 24.19 -2.33 20.47
C ILE A 274 24.55 -3.77 20.83
N ALA A 275 24.16 -4.72 19.99
CA ALA A 275 24.48 -6.13 20.12
C ALA A 275 25.98 -6.36 19.93
N ASN A 276 26.58 -7.30 20.66
CA ASN A 276 28.00 -7.63 20.52
C ASN A 276 28.29 -8.22 19.13
N ALA A 277 29.53 -8.09 18.68
CA ALA A 277 30.00 -8.83 17.51
C ALA A 277 29.75 -10.33 17.68
N GLY A 278 29.20 -10.97 16.66
CA GLY A 278 28.89 -12.39 16.70
C GLY A 278 27.83 -12.84 15.73
N ILE A 279 27.47 -14.13 15.83
CA ILE A 279 26.42 -14.74 15.01
C ILE A 279 25.10 -14.67 15.76
N TYR A 280 24.08 -14.25 15.04
CA TYR A 280 22.70 -14.20 15.48
C TYR A 280 21.82 -15.05 14.55
N ILE A 281 20.60 -15.31 14.96
CA ILE A 281 19.63 -16.07 14.20
C ILE A 281 18.41 -15.17 14.00
N LEU A 282 18.09 -14.85 12.75
CA LEU A 282 16.77 -14.37 12.40
C LEU A 282 15.79 -15.54 12.56
N TYR A 283 14.78 -15.37 13.40
CA TYR A 283 13.61 -16.22 13.49
C TYR A 283 12.43 -15.50 12.84
N PHE A 284 12.02 -15.98 11.67
CA PHE A 284 10.92 -15.40 10.88
C PHE A 284 9.81 -16.44 10.80
N GLU A 285 8.76 -16.24 11.59
CA GLU A 285 7.56 -17.05 11.60
C GLU A 285 6.49 -16.36 10.77
N VAL A 286 5.90 -17.07 9.82
CA VAL A 286 4.75 -16.63 9.04
C VAL A 286 3.61 -17.60 9.25
N PHE A 287 2.41 -17.06 9.47
CA PHE A 287 1.20 -17.85 9.55
C PHE A 287 0.03 -17.09 8.89
N ASN A 288 -0.93 -17.87 8.39
CA ASN A 288 -2.15 -17.32 7.81
C ASN A 288 -3.35 -17.96 8.55
N PRO A 289 -4.10 -17.15 9.30
CA PRO A 289 -5.20 -17.67 10.12
C PRO A 289 -6.38 -18.20 9.30
N GLU A 290 -6.55 -17.77 8.07
CA GLU A 290 -7.64 -18.20 7.20
C GLU A 290 -7.37 -19.55 6.55
N SER A 291 -6.15 -19.74 6.04
CA SER A 291 -5.75 -21.01 5.39
C SER A 291 -5.16 -22.05 6.35
N GLY A 292 -4.78 -21.64 7.57
CA GLY A 292 -4.05 -22.49 8.52
C GLY A 292 -2.58 -22.70 8.15
N PHE A 293 -2.06 -22.01 7.13
CA PHE A 293 -0.65 -22.06 6.75
C PHE A 293 0.22 -21.55 7.89
N ARG A 294 1.34 -22.23 8.15
CA ARG A 294 2.37 -21.79 9.08
C ARG A 294 3.73 -22.31 8.64
N THR A 295 4.71 -21.42 8.63
CA THR A 295 6.11 -21.77 8.36
C THR A 295 7.05 -20.94 9.22
N ILE A 296 8.24 -21.47 9.48
CA ILE A 296 9.30 -20.79 10.21
C ILE A 296 10.57 -20.86 9.37
N LYS A 297 11.19 -19.73 9.14
CA LYS A 297 12.52 -19.63 8.53
C LYS A 297 13.51 -19.14 9.60
N LYS A 298 14.68 -19.78 9.65
CA LYS A 298 15.78 -19.40 10.50
C LYS A 298 17.00 -19.13 9.63
N LEU A 299 17.48 -17.90 9.63
CA LEU A 299 18.63 -17.49 8.84
C LEU A 299 19.74 -16.97 9.77
N PRO A 300 21.00 -17.40 9.55
CA PRO A 300 22.11 -16.82 10.28
C PRO A 300 22.39 -15.40 9.78
N LEU A 301 22.73 -14.50 10.70
CA LEU A 301 23.22 -13.17 10.39
C LEU A 301 24.38 -12.81 11.30
N VAL A 302 25.27 -11.95 10.81
CA VAL A 302 26.51 -11.61 11.50
C VAL A 302 26.53 -10.12 11.82
N VAL A 303 26.77 -9.81 13.09
CA VAL A 303 27.15 -8.46 13.53
C VAL A 303 28.66 -8.43 13.63
N SER A 304 29.31 -7.51 12.94
CA SER A 304 30.76 -7.26 13.01
C SER A 304 31.03 -5.79 13.29
N PHE A 305 32.19 -5.45 13.77
CA PHE A 305 32.65 -4.06 13.85
C PHE A 305 33.98 -3.97 13.11
N ARG A 306 34.15 -2.89 12.40
CA ARG A 306 35.39 -2.59 11.69
C ARG A 306 36.38 -1.88 12.60
#